data_c229bcb2943edf09013b0c93883f461d
#
_entry.id   c229bcb2943edf09013b0c93883f461d
#
_cell.length_a   1.000
_cell.length_b   1.000
_cell.length_c   1.000
_cell.angle_alpha   90.00
_cell.angle_beta   90.00
_cell.angle_gamma   90.00
#
_symmetry.space_group_name_H-M   'P 1'
#
loop_
_entity.id
_entity.type
_entity.pdbx_description
1 polymer ?
#
loop_
_entity_poly.entity_id
_entity_poly.type
_entity_poly.pdbx_seq_one_letter_code
_entity_poly.pdbx_strand_id
1 'polypeptide(L)'
;REMKHAGAGEKEINAAFDKPCNMRVFTYKGERDTLMTPRDSILHHKRIMRAAMVSLDPATGFVKAYVGGPNFRYFKYDMAKQGKRQIGSTIKPFVYTFAIDHLGLSPCTPVPNLPVTIKTANGVPWSPKEAGKVEQNGEMHPLSWGLARSRNNYSAWIMKQAKQPQAVANFIHNMGIHSYIDPVPALCLGTSESNVYEMVSAFSTFANEGVYTTPIFVTRIEDRQGNLIASFAPRTQDAISERTAYTMLTMLEGVIRSGTGGRLGWAYNMQNVEVGGKTGTSQKNRDAWFMCVLPKLVAGCWVGGEDQAVRLVS
;
A
#
# COMPACT_ATOMS: atom_id res chain seq x y z
N ARG A 1 2.90 20.95 -28.19
CA ARG A 1 1.74 21.87 -28.21
C ARG A 1 1.98 23.05 -29.13
N GLU A 2 3.15 23.72 -29.04
CA GLU A 2 3.51 24.89 -29.87
C GLU A 2 3.44 24.58 -31.37
N MET A 3 4.05 23.48 -31.86
CA MET A 3 3.99 23.06 -33.22
C MET A 3 2.53 22.83 -33.72
N LYS A 4 1.69 22.24 -32.86
CA LYS A 4 0.28 22.03 -33.18
C LYS A 4 -0.49 23.34 -33.24
N HIS A 5 -0.18 24.29 -32.36
CA HIS A 5 -0.74 25.66 -32.40
C HIS A 5 -0.26 26.45 -33.61
N ALA A 6 0.97 26.16 -34.11
CA ALA A 6 1.53 26.73 -35.33
C ALA A 6 1.03 26.06 -36.61
N GLY A 7 0.08 25.12 -36.54
CA GLY A 7 -0.51 24.47 -37.71
C GLY A 7 0.27 23.29 -38.28
N ALA A 8 1.32 22.80 -37.57
CA ALA A 8 2.13 21.68 -38.04
C ALA A 8 1.29 20.39 -38.11
N GLY A 9 1.45 19.65 -39.18
CA GLY A 9 0.80 18.36 -39.40
C GLY A 9 1.40 17.24 -38.56
N GLU A 10 0.67 16.13 -38.41
CA GLU A 10 1.09 15.00 -37.57
C GLU A 10 2.44 14.39 -37.99
N LYS A 11 2.72 14.36 -39.31
CA LYS A 11 4.00 13.89 -39.86
C LYS A 11 5.19 14.77 -39.44
N GLU A 12 5.00 16.09 -39.45
CA GLU A 12 6.02 17.06 -39.04
C GLU A 12 6.29 16.97 -37.53
N ILE A 13 5.23 16.83 -36.73
CA ILE A 13 5.35 16.64 -35.25
C ILE A 13 6.12 15.35 -34.96
N ASN A 14 5.77 14.23 -35.62
CA ASN A 14 6.47 12.95 -35.44
C ASN A 14 7.94 13.04 -35.87
N ALA A 15 8.25 13.68 -36.97
CA ALA A 15 9.63 13.89 -37.43
C ALA A 15 10.45 14.71 -36.41
N ALA A 16 9.85 15.72 -35.77
CA ALA A 16 10.50 16.49 -34.71
C ALA A 16 10.77 15.63 -33.45
N PHE A 17 9.87 14.69 -33.10
CA PHE A 17 10.06 13.75 -32.01
C PHE A 17 11.19 12.72 -32.23
N ASP A 18 11.55 12.46 -33.48
CA ASP A 18 12.59 11.51 -33.86
C ASP A 18 13.95 12.19 -34.18
N LYS A 19 14.02 13.54 -34.10
CA LYS A 19 15.25 14.29 -34.32
C LYS A 19 16.05 14.41 -33.01
N PRO A 20 17.31 13.90 -32.95
CA PRO A 20 18.14 14.05 -31.74
C PRO A 20 18.43 15.52 -31.41
N CYS A 21 18.36 15.84 -30.13
CA CYS A 21 18.72 17.16 -29.60
C CYS A 21 19.40 17.02 -28.23
N ASN A 22 20.20 18.01 -27.86
CA ASN A 22 20.79 18.07 -26.53
C ASN A 22 19.70 18.34 -25.50
N MET A 23 19.64 17.52 -24.48
CA MET A 23 18.67 17.66 -23.41
C MET A 23 19.23 17.17 -22.06
N ARG A 24 18.67 17.68 -21.00
CA ARG A 24 18.99 17.28 -19.64
C ARG A 24 17.91 16.33 -19.14
N VAL A 25 18.32 15.14 -18.73
CA VAL A 25 17.42 14.09 -18.23
C VAL A 25 17.75 13.73 -16.78
N PHE A 26 16.73 13.29 -16.05
CA PHE A 26 16.87 12.77 -14.69
C PHE A 26 17.48 11.37 -14.72
N THR A 27 18.42 11.10 -13.81
CA THR A 27 18.86 9.75 -13.44
C THR A 27 18.94 9.65 -11.91
N TYR A 28 18.96 8.45 -11.35
CA TYR A 28 19.13 8.25 -9.90
C TYR A 28 20.48 8.76 -9.35
N LYS A 29 21.45 9.03 -10.23
CA LYS A 29 22.74 9.62 -9.86
C LYS A 29 22.79 11.14 -10.07
N GLY A 30 21.64 11.75 -10.39
CA GLY A 30 21.53 13.17 -10.68
C GLY A 30 21.13 13.46 -12.12
N GLU A 31 21.16 14.74 -12.50
CA GLU A 31 20.86 15.17 -13.85
C GLU A 31 22.03 14.84 -14.81
N ARG A 32 21.72 14.49 -16.04
CA ARG A 32 22.68 14.18 -17.07
C ARG A 32 22.31 14.89 -18.36
N ASP A 33 23.27 15.62 -18.93
CA ASP A 33 23.16 16.15 -20.29
C ASP A 33 23.50 15.05 -21.29
N THR A 34 22.65 14.90 -22.28
CA THR A 34 22.75 13.82 -23.27
C THR A 34 22.12 14.22 -24.61
N LEU A 35 22.62 13.63 -25.70
CA LEU A 35 22.03 13.72 -27.02
C LEU A 35 21.07 12.54 -27.19
N MET A 36 19.78 12.81 -27.30
CA MET A 36 18.75 11.79 -27.57
C MET A 36 17.53 12.41 -28.25
N THR A 37 16.66 11.56 -28.78
CA THR A 37 15.41 12.06 -29.34
C THR A 37 14.42 12.41 -28.21
N PRO A 38 13.48 13.36 -28.44
CA PRO A 38 12.38 13.60 -27.51
C PRO A 38 11.57 12.33 -27.18
N ARG A 39 11.39 11.42 -28.14
CA ARG A 39 10.74 10.12 -27.94
C ARG A 39 11.52 9.26 -26.95
N ASP A 40 12.83 9.13 -27.10
CA ASP A 40 13.69 8.36 -26.18
C ASP A 40 13.71 8.97 -24.78
N SER A 41 13.69 10.29 -24.68
CA SER A 41 13.59 11.00 -23.40
C SER A 41 12.30 10.64 -22.64
N ILE A 42 11.17 10.60 -23.33
CA ILE A 42 9.88 10.17 -22.74
C ILE A 42 9.98 8.71 -22.27
N LEU A 43 10.52 7.82 -23.10
CA LEU A 43 10.69 6.40 -22.76
C LEU A 43 11.65 6.24 -21.58
N HIS A 44 12.76 7.00 -21.54
CA HIS A 44 13.70 7.03 -20.43
C HIS A 44 12.99 7.37 -19.10
N HIS A 45 12.23 8.47 -19.07
CA HIS A 45 11.53 8.89 -17.86
C HIS A 45 10.39 7.93 -17.46
N LYS A 46 9.70 7.31 -18.42
CA LYS A 46 8.68 6.29 -18.12
C LYS A 46 9.24 4.99 -17.52
N ARG A 47 10.49 4.66 -17.81
CA ARG A 47 11.19 3.49 -17.24
C ARG A 47 11.75 3.74 -15.85
N ILE A 48 11.86 4.99 -15.42
CA ILE A 48 12.30 5.31 -14.05
C ILE A 48 11.21 4.90 -13.07
N MET A 49 11.60 4.06 -12.12
CA MET A 49 10.69 3.63 -11.05
C MET A 49 10.25 4.81 -10.20
N ARG A 50 8.98 4.87 -9.92
CA ARG A 50 8.38 5.81 -8.97
C ARG A 50 8.44 5.22 -7.57
N ALA A 51 8.57 6.07 -6.59
CA ALA A 51 8.48 5.70 -5.19
C ALA A 51 7.68 6.76 -4.44
N ALA A 52 6.91 6.33 -3.47
CA ALA A 52 6.23 7.22 -2.54
C ALA A 52 6.40 6.68 -1.12
N MET A 53 6.47 7.59 -0.16
CA MET A 53 6.59 7.26 1.26
C MET A 53 5.80 8.27 2.09
N VAL A 54 5.12 7.76 3.12
CA VAL A 54 4.50 8.58 4.16
C VAL A 54 4.86 7.98 5.50
N SER A 55 5.11 8.81 6.49
CA SER A 55 5.14 8.39 7.89
C SER A 55 4.40 9.38 8.77
N LEU A 56 3.80 8.89 9.84
CA LEU A 56 3.06 9.67 10.80
C LEU A 56 3.20 9.14 12.23
N ASP A 57 2.92 10.00 13.16
CA ASP A 57 2.76 9.66 14.57
C ASP A 57 1.32 9.13 14.78
N PRO A 58 1.14 7.88 15.22
CA PRO A 58 -0.20 7.28 15.30
C PRO A 58 -1.11 7.96 16.33
N ALA A 59 -0.58 8.46 17.43
CA ALA A 59 -1.37 9.07 18.49
C ALA A 59 -1.88 10.47 18.11
N THR A 60 -1.06 11.25 17.41
CA THR A 60 -1.37 12.64 17.07
C THR A 60 -1.88 12.82 15.64
N GLY A 61 -1.67 11.84 14.76
CA GLY A 61 -1.91 11.98 13.33
C GLY A 61 -0.93 12.93 12.61
N PHE A 62 0.12 13.41 13.29
CA PHE A 62 1.07 14.34 12.70
C PHE A 62 1.94 13.65 11.65
N VAL A 63 1.88 14.13 10.42
CA VAL A 63 2.73 13.63 9.35
C VAL A 63 4.17 14.05 9.61
N LYS A 64 5.07 13.06 9.72
CA LYS A 64 6.49 13.24 10.01
C LYS A 64 7.36 13.29 8.76
N ALA A 65 7.00 12.50 7.73
CA ALA A 65 7.65 12.54 6.44
C ALA A 65 6.64 12.26 5.32
N TYR A 66 6.86 12.91 4.19
CA TYR A 66 6.03 12.78 3.02
C TYR A 66 6.87 12.91 1.75
N VAL A 67 6.85 11.87 0.93
CA VAL A 67 7.57 11.83 -0.35
C VAL A 67 6.60 11.37 -1.43
N GLY A 68 6.22 12.24 -2.35
CA GLY A 68 5.28 11.96 -3.43
C GLY A 68 5.92 11.40 -4.70
N GLY A 69 7.24 11.43 -4.81
CA GLY A 69 7.97 10.94 -5.99
C GLY A 69 9.48 11.13 -5.87
N PRO A 70 10.27 10.57 -6.80
CA PRO A 70 11.73 10.58 -6.72
C PRO A 70 12.37 11.98 -6.92
N ASN A 71 11.70 12.86 -7.64
CA ASN A 71 12.15 14.22 -7.87
C ASN A 71 11.01 15.09 -8.41
N PHE A 72 10.63 16.14 -7.69
CA PHE A 72 9.47 16.99 -8.05
C PHE A 72 9.66 17.78 -9.37
N ARG A 73 10.90 18.12 -9.74
CA ARG A 73 11.16 18.84 -11.00
C ARG A 73 10.75 18.05 -12.24
N TYR A 74 11.02 16.73 -12.22
CA TYR A 74 10.74 15.82 -13.34
C TYR A 74 9.44 15.03 -13.18
N PHE A 75 9.01 14.76 -11.95
CA PHE A 75 7.90 13.89 -11.62
C PHE A 75 6.95 14.60 -10.65
N LYS A 76 6.08 15.44 -11.22
CA LYS A 76 5.19 16.32 -10.44
C LYS A 76 3.95 15.59 -9.91
N TYR A 77 3.61 14.45 -10.48
CA TYR A 77 2.45 13.69 -10.03
C TYR A 77 2.73 13.02 -8.69
N ASP A 78 1.91 13.35 -7.71
CA ASP A 78 2.05 12.88 -6.34
C ASP A 78 1.55 11.44 -6.20
N MET A 79 2.48 10.50 -6.07
CA MET A 79 2.17 9.08 -5.88
C MET A 79 1.80 8.72 -4.45
N ALA A 80 2.02 9.62 -3.46
CA ALA A 80 1.70 9.34 -2.07
C ALA A 80 0.21 9.53 -1.77
N LYS A 81 -0.46 10.52 -2.39
CA LYS A 81 -1.87 10.85 -2.13
C LYS A 81 -2.76 10.82 -3.36
N GLN A 82 -2.27 11.28 -4.52
CA GLN A 82 -3.07 11.28 -5.77
C GLN A 82 -3.00 9.95 -6.50
N GLY A 83 -1.82 9.30 -6.49
CA GLY A 83 -1.60 8.04 -7.15
C GLY A 83 -2.28 6.89 -6.44
N LYS A 84 -3.28 6.29 -7.08
CA LYS A 84 -3.92 5.06 -6.59
C LYS A 84 -3.32 3.85 -7.29
N ARG A 85 -2.93 2.86 -6.51
CA ARG A 85 -2.28 1.64 -6.98
C ARG A 85 -2.86 0.43 -6.26
N GLN A 86 -2.84 -0.72 -6.93
CA GLN A 86 -3.32 -1.98 -6.36
C GLN A 86 -2.53 -2.32 -5.09
N ILE A 87 -3.24 -2.42 -3.95
CA ILE A 87 -2.62 -2.57 -2.63
C ILE A 87 -2.12 -3.98 -2.33
N GLY A 88 -2.63 -4.98 -3.03
CA GLY A 88 -2.21 -6.36 -2.87
C GLY A 88 -2.31 -6.84 -1.42
N SER A 89 -1.37 -7.66 -1.00
CA SER A 89 -1.40 -8.28 0.34
C SER A 89 -1.32 -7.33 1.53
N THR A 90 -1.17 -6.01 1.33
CA THR A 90 -1.28 -5.05 2.44
C THR A 90 -2.70 -4.87 2.94
N ILE A 91 -3.72 -5.35 2.23
CA ILE A 91 -5.11 -5.42 2.69
C ILE A 91 -5.32 -6.48 3.78
N LYS A 92 -4.50 -7.53 3.81
CA LYS A 92 -4.72 -8.72 4.66
C LYS A 92 -4.85 -8.39 6.14
N PRO A 93 -4.05 -7.51 6.75
CA PRO A 93 -4.25 -7.15 8.16
C PRO A 93 -5.70 -6.72 8.46
N PHE A 94 -6.34 -5.94 7.60
CA PHE A 94 -7.72 -5.50 7.79
C PHE A 94 -8.72 -6.67 7.69
N VAL A 95 -8.50 -7.60 6.77
CA VAL A 95 -9.32 -8.82 6.63
C VAL A 95 -9.17 -9.72 7.87
N TYR A 96 -7.97 -9.84 8.42
CA TYR A 96 -7.71 -10.60 9.64
C TYR A 96 -8.27 -9.88 10.88
N THR A 97 -8.21 -8.55 10.90
CA THR A 97 -8.86 -7.75 11.94
C THR A 97 -10.36 -7.98 11.97
N PHE A 98 -11.01 -7.97 10.80
CA PHE A 98 -12.43 -8.33 10.69
C PHE A 98 -12.72 -9.74 11.22
N ALA A 99 -11.82 -10.69 10.94
CA ALA A 99 -11.98 -12.07 11.44
C ALA A 99 -11.93 -12.15 12.97
N ILE A 100 -11.04 -11.38 13.59
CA ILE A 100 -10.89 -11.35 15.06
C ILE A 100 -12.05 -10.60 15.69
N ASP A 101 -12.39 -9.43 15.17
CA ASP A 101 -13.34 -8.49 15.75
C ASP A 101 -14.81 -8.95 15.55
N HIS A 102 -15.16 -9.39 14.35
CA HIS A 102 -16.54 -9.70 13.96
C HIS A 102 -16.85 -11.19 13.90
N LEU A 103 -15.88 -12.05 13.62
CA LEU A 103 -16.11 -13.49 13.55
C LEU A 103 -15.66 -14.23 14.82
N GLY A 104 -15.07 -13.50 15.81
CA GLY A 104 -14.61 -14.09 17.06
C GLY A 104 -13.44 -15.07 16.87
N LEU A 105 -12.70 -14.98 15.76
CA LEU A 105 -11.55 -15.85 15.51
C LEU A 105 -10.34 -15.41 16.33
N SER A 106 -9.43 -16.35 16.58
CA SER A 106 -8.19 -16.13 17.32
C SER A 106 -6.98 -16.24 16.41
N PRO A 107 -5.84 -15.58 16.69
CA PRO A 107 -4.58 -15.85 16.03
C PRO A 107 -4.18 -17.33 16.01
N CYS A 108 -4.61 -18.08 17.01
CA CYS A 108 -4.36 -19.53 17.16
C CYS A 108 -5.38 -20.40 16.44
N THR A 109 -6.45 -19.84 15.84
CA THR A 109 -7.45 -20.62 15.12
C THR A 109 -6.80 -21.48 14.06
N PRO A 110 -6.96 -22.83 14.12
CA PRO A 110 -6.34 -23.72 13.15
C PRO A 110 -7.08 -23.66 11.81
N VAL A 111 -6.33 -23.48 10.73
CA VAL A 111 -6.84 -23.42 9.36
C VAL A 111 -6.06 -24.40 8.50
N PRO A 112 -6.73 -25.26 7.71
CA PRO A 112 -6.03 -26.21 6.85
C PRO A 112 -5.37 -25.51 5.67
N ASN A 113 -4.14 -25.91 5.36
CA ASN A 113 -3.38 -25.39 4.22
C ASN A 113 -3.85 -26.05 2.91
N LEU A 114 -5.08 -25.71 2.52
CA LEU A 114 -5.77 -26.24 1.34
C LEU A 114 -6.31 -25.13 0.44
N PRO A 115 -6.55 -25.42 -0.85
CA PRO A 115 -7.25 -24.50 -1.75
C PRO A 115 -8.64 -24.16 -1.22
N VAL A 116 -9.00 -22.88 -1.33
CA VAL A 116 -10.31 -22.38 -0.91
C VAL A 116 -11.10 -21.92 -2.13
N THR A 117 -12.33 -22.39 -2.26
CA THR A 117 -13.26 -21.93 -3.31
C THR A 117 -14.46 -21.25 -2.67
N ILE A 118 -14.85 -20.11 -3.21
CA ILE A 118 -15.99 -19.30 -2.81
C ILE A 118 -16.96 -19.22 -4.00
N LYS A 119 -18.24 -19.50 -3.79
CA LYS A 119 -19.28 -19.24 -4.79
C LYS A 119 -19.54 -17.73 -4.82
N THR A 120 -19.41 -17.11 -5.98
CA THR A 120 -19.72 -15.70 -6.15
C THR A 120 -21.22 -15.47 -6.39
N ALA A 121 -21.68 -14.23 -6.28
CA ALA A 121 -23.10 -13.89 -6.46
C ALA A 121 -23.62 -14.24 -7.86
N ASN A 122 -22.77 -14.22 -8.89
CA ASN A 122 -23.10 -14.62 -10.25
C ASN A 122 -22.95 -16.13 -10.52
N GLY A 123 -22.75 -16.95 -9.46
CA GLY A 123 -22.65 -18.40 -9.54
C GLY A 123 -21.29 -18.95 -9.99
N VAL A 124 -20.37 -18.10 -10.44
CA VAL A 124 -19.04 -18.54 -10.87
C VAL A 124 -18.16 -18.80 -9.65
N PRO A 125 -17.55 -20.01 -9.51
CA PRO A 125 -16.65 -20.29 -8.40
C PRO A 125 -15.36 -19.48 -8.54
N TRP A 126 -14.94 -18.85 -7.44
CA TRP A 126 -13.68 -18.13 -7.35
C TRP A 126 -12.73 -18.81 -6.37
N SER A 127 -11.47 -18.96 -6.77
CA SER A 127 -10.38 -19.48 -5.94
C SER A 127 -9.15 -18.60 -6.08
N PRO A 128 -8.43 -18.28 -5.00
CA PRO A 128 -7.17 -17.55 -5.10
C PRO A 128 -6.08 -18.45 -5.69
N LYS A 129 -5.12 -17.81 -6.38
CA LYS A 129 -3.83 -18.45 -6.69
C LYS A 129 -2.82 -18.05 -5.62
N GLU A 130 -2.04 -19.02 -5.12
CA GLU A 130 -0.93 -18.73 -4.23
C GLU A 130 0.23 -18.07 -5.00
N ALA A 131 1.00 -17.24 -4.31
CA ALA A 131 2.21 -16.65 -4.87
C ALA A 131 3.36 -17.65 -4.76
N GLY A 132 3.96 -17.99 -5.91
CA GLY A 132 5.04 -18.97 -5.99
C GLY A 132 4.59 -20.42 -5.87
N LYS A 133 5.57 -21.33 -5.80
CA LYS A 133 5.33 -22.77 -5.57
C LYS A 133 5.10 -22.98 -4.08
N VAL A 134 3.90 -23.32 -3.73
CA VAL A 134 3.48 -23.53 -2.35
C VAL A 134 2.84 -24.90 -2.24
N GLU A 135 3.35 -25.70 -1.33
CA GLU A 135 2.76 -26.99 -0.99
C GLU A 135 1.43 -26.76 -0.25
N GLN A 136 0.39 -27.44 -0.69
CA GLN A 136 -0.95 -27.39 -0.12
C GLN A 136 -1.27 -28.81 0.38
N ASN A 137 -0.67 -29.14 1.51
CA ASN A 137 -0.59 -30.50 2.06
C ASN A 137 -1.69 -30.82 3.08
N GLY A 138 -2.59 -29.89 3.35
CA GLY A 138 -3.67 -30.06 4.31
C GLY A 138 -3.28 -29.92 5.79
N GLU A 139 -2.00 -29.64 6.07
CA GLU A 139 -1.56 -29.40 7.45
C GLU A 139 -2.32 -28.23 8.09
N MET A 140 -2.62 -28.38 9.37
CA MET A 140 -3.27 -27.37 10.16
C MET A 140 -2.24 -26.38 10.69
N HIS A 141 -2.39 -25.11 10.34
CA HIS A 141 -1.56 -24.04 10.89
C HIS A 141 -2.44 -22.95 11.54
N PRO A 142 -1.93 -22.23 12.54
CA PRO A 142 -2.67 -21.13 13.15
C PRO A 142 -2.90 -19.99 12.16
N LEU A 143 -3.96 -19.23 12.37
CA LEU A 143 -4.30 -18.07 11.52
C LEU A 143 -3.15 -17.07 11.42
N SER A 144 -2.41 -16.85 12.51
CA SER A 144 -1.21 -16.00 12.56
C SER A 144 -0.11 -16.42 11.58
N TRP A 145 0.09 -17.73 11.39
CA TRP A 145 1.03 -18.26 10.40
C TRP A 145 0.62 -17.87 8.97
N GLY A 146 -0.69 -17.93 8.68
CA GLY A 146 -1.24 -17.53 7.38
C GLY A 146 -0.95 -16.05 7.05
N LEU A 147 -1.05 -15.15 8.05
CA LEU A 147 -0.71 -13.73 7.88
C LEU A 147 0.79 -13.54 7.71
N ALA A 148 1.60 -14.17 8.56
CA ALA A 148 3.06 -14.07 8.53
C ALA A 148 3.63 -14.50 7.17
N ARG A 149 3.14 -15.59 6.62
CA ARG A 149 3.51 -16.14 5.31
C ARG A 149 2.73 -15.53 4.14
N SER A 150 1.82 -14.59 4.43
CA SER A 150 0.99 -13.90 3.44
C SER A 150 0.19 -14.84 2.52
N ARG A 151 -0.34 -15.94 3.08
CA ARG A 151 -1.06 -16.99 2.34
C ARG A 151 -2.39 -16.49 1.79
N ASN A 152 -2.63 -16.71 0.51
CA ASN A 152 -3.86 -16.26 -0.14
C ASN A 152 -5.06 -17.12 0.26
N ASN A 153 -4.86 -18.43 0.39
CA ASN A 153 -5.91 -19.36 0.80
C ASN A 153 -6.44 -19.05 2.21
N TYR A 154 -5.59 -18.59 3.14
CA TYR A 154 -6.01 -18.19 4.48
C TYR A 154 -6.91 -16.95 4.46
N SER A 155 -6.55 -15.94 3.67
CA SER A 155 -7.40 -14.75 3.49
C SER A 155 -8.73 -15.10 2.81
N ALA A 156 -8.71 -15.98 1.82
CA ALA A 156 -9.93 -16.49 1.18
C ALA A 156 -10.77 -17.35 2.14
N TRP A 157 -10.14 -18.13 3.03
CA TRP A 157 -10.84 -18.88 4.06
C TRP A 157 -11.59 -17.93 5.00
N ILE A 158 -10.94 -16.84 5.47
CA ILE A 158 -11.62 -15.80 6.26
C ILE A 158 -12.80 -15.21 5.48
N MET A 159 -12.60 -14.83 4.23
CA MET A 159 -13.66 -14.27 3.39
C MET A 159 -14.84 -15.24 3.21
N LYS A 160 -14.56 -16.55 3.11
CA LYS A 160 -15.58 -17.59 3.07
C LYS A 160 -16.38 -17.65 4.36
N GLN A 161 -15.76 -17.48 5.53
CA GLN A 161 -16.43 -17.40 6.83
C GLN A 161 -17.25 -16.10 6.97
N ALA A 162 -16.73 -14.99 6.48
CA ALA A 162 -17.41 -13.69 6.49
C ALA A 162 -18.71 -13.69 5.68
N LYS A 163 -18.81 -14.51 4.63
CA LYS A 163 -19.98 -14.68 3.72
C LYS A 163 -20.38 -13.40 2.96
N GLN A 164 -20.14 -12.23 3.51
CA GLN A 164 -20.57 -10.94 2.98
C GLN A 164 -19.36 -10.03 2.70
N PRO A 165 -18.83 -9.98 1.47
CA PRO A 165 -17.72 -9.10 1.13
C PRO A 165 -18.01 -7.62 1.40
N GLN A 166 -19.27 -7.18 1.29
CA GLN A 166 -19.68 -5.80 1.60
C GLN A 166 -19.44 -5.44 3.07
N ALA A 167 -19.67 -6.36 4.01
CA ALA A 167 -19.40 -6.11 5.42
C ALA A 167 -17.91 -5.89 5.68
N VAL A 168 -17.05 -6.68 5.02
CA VAL A 168 -15.59 -6.52 5.09
C VAL A 168 -15.16 -5.19 4.47
N ALA A 169 -15.72 -4.80 3.32
CA ALA A 169 -15.42 -3.52 2.68
C ALA A 169 -15.80 -2.33 3.59
N ASN A 170 -17.00 -2.34 4.18
CA ASN A 170 -17.47 -1.32 5.11
C ASN A 170 -16.57 -1.22 6.34
N PHE A 171 -16.14 -2.35 6.88
CA PHE A 171 -15.21 -2.41 8.00
C PHE A 171 -13.87 -1.74 7.66
N ILE A 172 -13.33 -2.02 6.47
CA ILE A 172 -12.07 -1.43 6.00
C ILE A 172 -12.23 0.09 5.81
N HIS A 173 -13.38 0.56 5.34
CA HIS A 173 -13.68 1.99 5.25
C HIS A 173 -13.68 2.65 6.64
N ASN A 174 -14.26 2.01 7.65
CA ASN A 174 -14.27 2.51 9.03
C ASN A 174 -12.86 2.61 9.62
N MET A 175 -11.92 1.81 9.14
CA MET A 175 -10.51 1.89 9.52
C MET A 175 -9.70 2.97 8.77
N GLY A 176 -10.35 3.78 7.91
CA GLY A 176 -9.75 4.97 7.29
C GLY A 176 -9.29 4.82 5.84
N ILE A 177 -9.63 3.73 5.15
CA ILE A 177 -9.43 3.61 3.70
C ILE A 177 -10.68 4.13 2.99
N HIS A 178 -10.58 5.33 2.38
CA HIS A 178 -11.71 5.98 1.71
C HIS A 178 -11.77 5.71 0.21
N SER A 179 -10.69 5.16 -0.37
CA SER A 179 -10.69 4.70 -1.77
C SER A 179 -11.73 3.59 -1.96
N TYR A 180 -12.31 3.52 -3.16
CA TYR A 180 -13.31 2.51 -3.49
C TYR A 180 -12.77 1.08 -3.32
N ILE A 181 -13.52 0.27 -2.63
CA ILE A 181 -13.24 -1.16 -2.41
C ILE A 181 -14.38 -1.96 -3.05
N ASP A 182 -14.07 -2.72 -4.08
CA ASP A 182 -15.05 -3.58 -4.74
C ASP A 182 -15.44 -4.74 -3.80
N PRO A 183 -16.72 -4.87 -3.42
CA PRO A 183 -17.19 -5.88 -2.45
C PRO A 183 -17.33 -7.27 -3.06
N VAL A 184 -16.25 -7.79 -3.59
CA VAL A 184 -16.15 -9.15 -4.16
C VAL A 184 -15.21 -10.03 -3.34
N PRO A 185 -15.28 -11.37 -3.42
CA PRO A 185 -14.38 -12.25 -2.66
C PRO A 185 -12.89 -11.94 -2.84
N ALA A 186 -12.48 -11.48 -4.02
CA ALA A 186 -11.10 -11.12 -4.33
C ALA A 186 -10.56 -9.89 -3.54
N LEU A 187 -11.44 -9.10 -2.92
CA LEU A 187 -11.09 -8.02 -1.99
C LEU A 187 -10.02 -8.48 -0.96
N CYS A 188 -10.13 -9.70 -0.43
CA CYS A 188 -9.19 -10.21 0.57
C CYS A 188 -7.74 -10.37 0.08
N LEU A 189 -7.50 -10.21 -1.21
CA LEU A 189 -6.17 -10.23 -1.84
C LEU A 189 -5.67 -8.83 -2.21
N GLY A 190 -6.48 -7.78 -1.97
CA GLY A 190 -6.14 -6.40 -2.30
C GLY A 190 -6.19 -6.09 -3.80
N THR A 191 -7.25 -6.52 -4.45
CA THR A 191 -7.53 -6.17 -5.85
C THR A 191 -7.90 -4.71 -6.03
N SER A 192 -8.37 -4.06 -4.97
CA SER A 192 -8.71 -2.64 -4.95
C SER A 192 -7.46 -1.75 -4.96
N GLU A 193 -7.65 -0.51 -5.39
CA GLU A 193 -6.58 0.49 -5.43
C GLU A 193 -6.74 1.50 -4.29
N SER A 194 -5.62 1.88 -3.67
CA SER A 194 -5.53 2.95 -2.69
C SER A 194 -4.19 3.67 -2.84
N ASN A 195 -3.93 4.65 -2.01
CA ASN A 195 -2.69 5.42 -1.99
C ASN A 195 -1.92 5.20 -0.68
N VAL A 196 -0.65 5.61 -0.66
CA VAL A 196 0.23 5.40 0.50
C VAL A 196 -0.29 6.15 1.73
N TYR A 197 -0.82 7.34 1.53
CA TYR A 197 -1.35 8.18 2.61
C TYR A 197 -2.54 7.50 3.33
N GLU A 198 -3.53 6.98 2.60
CA GLU A 198 -4.66 6.25 3.19
C GLU A 198 -4.21 4.96 3.89
N MET A 199 -3.29 4.22 3.25
CA MET A 199 -2.79 2.97 3.82
C MET A 199 -2.03 3.20 5.12
N VAL A 200 -1.14 4.20 5.19
CA VAL A 200 -0.42 4.54 6.43
C VAL A 200 -1.37 5.03 7.51
N SER A 201 -2.33 5.86 7.14
CA SER A 201 -3.37 6.35 8.04
C SER A 201 -4.20 5.22 8.65
N ALA A 202 -4.64 4.26 7.83
CA ALA A 202 -5.39 3.11 8.31
C ALA A 202 -4.54 2.15 9.18
N PHE A 203 -3.27 1.94 8.83
CA PHE A 203 -2.35 1.14 9.65
C PHE A 203 -2.03 1.79 11.01
N SER A 204 -2.13 3.12 11.12
CA SER A 204 -1.91 3.81 12.41
C SER A 204 -2.94 3.44 13.47
N THR A 205 -4.12 3.00 13.08
CA THR A 205 -5.17 2.49 13.97
C THR A 205 -4.67 1.33 14.83
N PHE A 206 -3.80 0.47 14.30
CA PHE A 206 -3.22 -0.64 15.06
C PHE A 206 -2.26 -0.15 16.16
N ALA A 207 -1.47 0.90 15.89
CA ALA A 207 -0.52 1.46 16.86
C ALA A 207 -1.14 2.49 17.81
N ASN A 208 -2.39 2.86 17.57
CA ASN A 208 -3.13 3.84 18.37
C ASN A 208 -4.35 3.19 19.06
N GLU A 209 -4.14 2.02 19.65
CA GLU A 209 -5.13 1.33 20.51
C GLU A 209 -6.51 1.12 19.83
N GLY A 210 -6.52 1.08 18.50
CA GLY A 210 -7.74 0.91 17.72
C GLY A 210 -8.45 2.19 17.32
N VAL A 211 -7.89 3.35 17.67
CA VAL A 211 -8.43 4.66 17.31
C VAL A 211 -7.82 5.13 15.99
N TYR A 212 -8.66 5.34 15.00
CA TYR A 212 -8.27 6.01 13.76
C TYR A 212 -8.12 7.51 14.00
N THR A 213 -6.98 8.07 13.61
CA THR A 213 -6.68 9.51 13.69
C THR A 213 -6.42 10.06 12.29
N THR A 214 -7.18 11.08 11.89
CA THR A 214 -6.99 11.73 10.58
C THR A 214 -5.63 12.41 10.51
N PRO A 215 -4.77 12.09 9.52
CA PRO A 215 -3.47 12.74 9.43
C PRO A 215 -3.57 14.23 9.12
N ILE A 216 -2.72 15.03 9.77
CA ILE A 216 -2.61 16.47 9.53
C ILE A 216 -1.16 16.89 9.24
N PHE A 217 -1.01 17.88 8.37
CA PHE A 217 0.27 18.48 7.99
C PHE A 217 0.54 19.80 8.65
N VAL A 218 -0.55 20.53 9.00
CA VAL A 218 -0.49 21.88 9.54
C VAL A 218 -1.30 21.90 10.82
N THR A 219 -0.69 22.31 11.91
CA THR A 219 -1.34 22.42 13.22
C THR A 219 -1.84 23.83 13.48
N ARG A 220 -1.13 24.85 12.95
CA ARG A 220 -1.52 26.26 13.10
C ARG A 220 -0.95 27.11 11.98
N ILE A 221 -1.60 28.23 11.71
CA ILE A 221 -1.17 29.28 10.80
C ILE A 221 -1.10 30.57 11.61
N GLU A 222 0.01 31.27 11.53
CA GLU A 222 0.25 32.56 12.21
C GLU A 222 0.59 33.64 11.18
N ASP A 223 0.30 34.90 11.50
CA ASP A 223 0.78 36.02 10.74
C ASP A 223 2.25 36.35 11.06
N ARG A 224 2.81 37.39 10.41
CA ARG A 224 4.21 37.77 10.64
C ARG A 224 4.46 38.31 12.06
N GLN A 225 3.42 38.71 12.77
CA GLN A 225 3.44 39.24 14.14
C GLN A 225 3.28 38.15 15.19
N GLY A 226 3.02 36.91 14.77
CA GLY A 226 2.79 35.73 15.65
C GLY A 226 1.32 35.61 16.11
N ASN A 227 0.38 36.40 15.57
CA ASN A 227 -1.02 36.24 15.88
C ASN A 227 -1.58 35.00 15.20
N LEU A 228 -2.36 34.20 15.93
CA LEU A 228 -2.99 32.99 15.44
C LEU A 228 -4.10 33.34 14.42
N ILE A 229 -3.94 32.88 13.17
CA ILE A 229 -4.95 33.00 12.11
C ILE A 229 -5.87 31.78 12.14
N ALA A 230 -5.32 30.56 12.26
CA ALA A 230 -6.08 29.32 12.29
C ALA A 230 -5.32 28.23 13.07
N SER A 231 -6.07 27.35 13.73
CA SER A 231 -5.52 26.10 14.31
C SER A 231 -6.30 24.90 13.85
N PHE A 232 -5.62 23.75 13.74
CA PHE A 232 -6.19 22.51 13.26
C PHE A 232 -5.88 21.40 14.27
N ALA A 233 -6.88 20.59 14.55
CA ALA A 233 -6.76 19.39 15.35
C ALA A 233 -7.15 18.16 14.51
N PRO A 234 -6.51 17.01 14.71
CA PRO A 234 -6.91 15.78 14.04
C PRO A 234 -8.31 15.36 14.53
N ARG A 235 -9.05 14.71 13.64
CA ARG A 235 -10.30 14.05 13.99
C ARG A 235 -9.99 12.61 14.35
N THR A 236 -10.60 12.10 15.40
CA THR A 236 -10.45 10.73 15.86
C THR A 236 -11.76 9.96 15.75
N GLN A 237 -11.67 8.65 15.58
CA GLN A 237 -12.80 7.73 15.52
C GLN A 237 -12.36 6.38 16.08
N ASP A 238 -13.15 5.83 17.00
CA ASP A 238 -12.98 4.45 17.45
C ASP A 238 -13.32 3.50 16.29
N ALA A 239 -12.32 2.78 15.80
CA ALA A 239 -12.47 1.90 14.65
C ALA A 239 -12.53 0.42 15.05
N ILE A 240 -11.72 0.01 16.03
CA ILE A 240 -11.66 -1.35 16.59
C ILE A 240 -11.34 -1.27 18.08
N SER A 241 -11.56 -2.36 18.82
CA SER A 241 -11.18 -2.40 20.22
C SER A 241 -9.65 -2.40 20.41
N GLU A 242 -9.18 -1.86 21.53
CA GLU A 242 -7.76 -1.91 21.95
C GLU A 242 -7.23 -3.35 21.92
N ARG A 243 -8.01 -4.30 22.42
CA ARG A 243 -7.67 -5.73 22.41
C ARG A 243 -7.44 -6.24 20.99
N THR A 244 -8.30 -5.87 20.04
CA THR A 244 -8.18 -6.27 18.63
C THR A 244 -6.93 -5.64 18.02
N ALA A 245 -6.68 -4.35 18.28
CA ALA A 245 -5.50 -3.63 17.82
C ALA A 245 -4.21 -4.28 18.32
N TYR A 246 -4.10 -4.56 19.62
CA TYR A 246 -2.94 -5.23 20.22
C TYR A 246 -2.72 -6.64 19.64
N THR A 247 -3.81 -7.40 19.46
CA THR A 247 -3.76 -8.73 18.85
C THR A 247 -3.18 -8.66 17.44
N MET A 248 -3.62 -7.67 16.64
CA MET A 248 -3.11 -7.48 15.30
C MET A 248 -1.66 -7.00 15.26
N LEU A 249 -1.22 -6.15 16.21
CA LEU A 249 0.20 -5.78 16.33
C LEU A 249 1.07 -7.01 16.55
N THR A 250 0.70 -7.90 17.46
CA THR A 250 1.41 -9.17 17.69
C THR A 250 1.49 -10.03 16.43
N MET A 251 0.41 -10.09 15.63
CA MET A 251 0.41 -10.82 14.36
C MET A 251 1.29 -10.13 13.30
N LEU A 252 1.33 -8.80 13.26
CA LEU A 252 2.19 -8.02 12.36
C LEU A 252 3.68 -8.16 12.72
N GLU A 253 4.02 -8.28 14.01
CA GLU A 253 5.38 -8.63 14.43
C GLU A 253 5.79 -10.02 13.94
N GLY A 254 4.86 -10.97 13.91
CA GLY A 254 5.09 -12.30 13.35
C GLY A 254 5.50 -12.26 11.87
N VAL A 255 5.01 -11.29 11.09
CA VAL A 255 5.43 -11.08 9.69
C VAL A 255 6.92 -10.71 9.60
N ILE A 256 7.42 -9.94 10.56
CA ILE A 256 8.83 -9.52 10.61
C ILE A 256 9.71 -10.62 11.20
N ARG A 257 9.26 -11.27 12.28
CA ARG A 257 10.07 -12.30 12.98
C ARG A 257 10.27 -13.58 12.16
N SER A 258 9.22 -14.05 11.46
CA SER A 258 9.25 -15.35 10.78
C SER A 258 8.56 -15.38 9.42
N GLY A 259 8.14 -14.24 8.92
CA GLY A 259 7.33 -14.12 7.70
C GLY A 259 8.02 -13.40 6.56
N THR A 260 7.20 -12.85 5.67
CA THR A 260 7.63 -12.18 4.43
C THR A 260 8.41 -10.88 4.66
N GLY A 261 8.34 -10.29 5.85
CA GLY A 261 9.10 -9.11 6.27
C GLY A 261 10.43 -9.42 6.96
N GLY A 262 10.82 -10.68 7.07
CA GLY A 262 11.99 -11.13 7.84
C GLY A 262 13.32 -10.46 7.46
N ARG A 263 13.43 -10.00 6.20
CA ARG A 263 14.61 -9.24 5.76
C ARG A 263 14.87 -7.99 6.61
N LEU A 264 13.83 -7.34 7.11
CA LEU A 264 14.00 -6.18 7.99
C LEU A 264 14.75 -6.56 9.28
N GLY A 265 14.43 -7.72 9.85
CA GLY A 265 15.11 -8.24 11.04
C GLY A 265 16.60 -8.50 10.80
N TRP A 266 16.91 -9.43 9.86
CA TRP A 266 18.29 -9.91 9.69
C TRP A 266 19.20 -8.97 8.89
N ALA A 267 18.69 -8.20 7.91
CA ALA A 267 19.53 -7.29 7.10
C ALA A 267 19.75 -5.92 7.74
N TYR A 268 18.86 -5.49 8.65
CA TYR A 268 18.90 -4.17 9.28
C TYR A 268 18.98 -4.21 10.81
N ASN A 269 19.28 -5.37 11.38
CA ASN A 269 19.45 -5.57 12.84
C ASN A 269 18.23 -5.16 13.68
N MET A 270 17.02 -5.33 13.15
CA MET A 270 15.78 -4.97 13.84
C MET A 270 15.11 -6.16 14.57
N GLN A 271 15.83 -7.22 14.86
CA GLN A 271 15.30 -8.44 15.49
C GLN A 271 14.77 -8.20 16.91
N ASN A 272 15.38 -7.26 17.63
CA ASN A 272 15.03 -6.91 19.01
C ASN A 272 14.21 -5.62 19.10
N VAL A 273 13.71 -5.11 17.99
CA VAL A 273 12.87 -3.92 17.95
C VAL A 273 11.40 -4.36 17.90
N GLU A 274 10.54 -3.67 18.65
CA GLU A 274 9.09 -3.82 18.55
C GLU A 274 8.62 -3.25 17.22
N VAL A 275 8.62 -4.09 16.19
CA VAL A 275 8.24 -3.71 14.83
C VAL A 275 7.30 -4.74 14.22
N GLY A 276 6.14 -4.28 13.84
CA GLY A 276 5.21 -5.01 12.99
C GLY A 276 5.28 -4.52 11.54
N GLY A 277 4.83 -5.33 10.62
CA GLY A 277 4.77 -4.87 9.22
C GLY A 277 4.02 -5.81 8.29
N LYS A 278 3.84 -5.34 7.06
CA LYS A 278 3.22 -6.14 6.00
C LYS A 278 3.78 -5.78 4.65
N THR A 279 4.24 -6.79 3.92
CA THR A 279 4.62 -6.69 2.52
C THR A 279 3.40 -6.79 1.60
N GLY A 280 3.43 -6.10 0.49
CA GLY A 280 2.42 -6.20 -0.57
C GLY A 280 3.08 -6.26 -1.94
N THR A 281 2.55 -7.10 -2.79
CA THR A 281 2.92 -7.19 -4.20
C THR A 281 1.63 -7.31 -4.99
N SER A 282 1.47 -6.47 -6.01
CA SER A 282 0.31 -6.57 -6.89
C SER A 282 0.50 -7.63 -7.97
N GLN A 283 -0.56 -7.92 -8.70
CA GLN A 283 -0.52 -8.89 -9.80
C GLN A 283 0.54 -8.52 -10.82
N LYS A 284 1.28 -9.54 -11.29
CA LYS A 284 2.37 -9.40 -12.29
C LYS A 284 3.53 -8.52 -11.82
N ASN A 285 3.74 -8.38 -10.50
CA ASN A 285 4.84 -7.60 -9.91
C ASN A 285 4.89 -6.14 -10.40
N ARG A 286 3.74 -5.47 -10.50
CA ARG A 286 3.67 -4.07 -10.94
C ARG A 286 3.95 -3.11 -9.81
N ASP A 287 3.55 -3.48 -8.59
CA ASP A 287 3.63 -2.67 -7.39
C ASP A 287 4.27 -3.47 -6.26
N ALA A 288 5.17 -2.83 -5.54
CA ALA A 288 5.70 -3.31 -4.28
C ALA A 288 5.32 -2.35 -3.17
N TRP A 289 4.81 -2.89 -2.07
CA TRP A 289 4.38 -2.17 -0.89
C TRP A 289 5.07 -2.71 0.34
N PHE A 290 5.37 -1.83 1.27
CA PHE A 290 5.74 -2.22 2.61
C PHE A 290 5.12 -1.24 3.62
N MET A 291 4.40 -1.82 4.58
CA MET A 291 3.84 -1.09 5.73
C MET A 291 4.60 -1.50 6.97
N CYS A 292 5.02 -0.52 7.76
CA CYS A 292 5.80 -0.68 8.98
C CYS A 292 5.09 0.01 10.14
N VAL A 293 4.97 -0.66 11.25
CA VAL A 293 4.30 -0.18 12.47
C VAL A 293 5.26 -0.31 13.63
N LEU A 294 5.55 0.82 14.25
CA LEU A 294 6.32 0.93 15.51
C LEU A 294 5.45 1.65 16.54
N PRO A 295 5.76 1.60 17.84
CA PRO A 295 4.91 2.19 18.87
C PRO A 295 4.60 3.69 18.69
N LYS A 296 5.53 4.46 18.13
CA LYS A 296 5.40 5.93 17.95
C LYS A 296 5.53 6.38 16.49
N LEU A 297 5.57 5.45 15.56
CA LEU A 297 5.74 5.79 14.14
C LEU A 297 5.11 4.71 13.26
N VAL A 298 4.25 5.11 12.37
CA VAL A 298 3.78 4.26 11.28
C VAL A 298 4.29 4.81 9.97
N ALA A 299 4.85 3.95 9.15
CA ALA A 299 5.39 4.32 7.85
C ALA A 299 4.94 3.34 6.78
N GLY A 300 4.75 3.85 5.58
CA GLY A 300 4.45 3.02 4.41
C GLY A 300 5.18 3.54 3.18
N CYS A 301 5.58 2.61 2.34
CA CYS A 301 6.17 2.95 1.06
C CYS A 301 5.57 2.10 -0.06
N TRP A 302 5.59 2.69 -1.23
CA TRP A 302 5.23 2.06 -2.49
C TRP A 302 6.31 2.32 -3.53
N VAL A 303 6.58 1.32 -4.36
CA VAL A 303 7.46 1.42 -5.52
C VAL A 303 6.77 0.74 -6.71
N GLY A 304 6.83 1.37 -7.87
CA GLY A 304 6.26 0.82 -9.11
C GLY A 304 6.61 1.67 -10.32
N GLY A 305 6.29 1.17 -11.50
CA GLY A 305 6.38 1.95 -12.74
C GLY A 305 5.26 2.99 -12.85
N GLU A 306 5.49 4.08 -13.57
CA GLU A 306 4.41 5.02 -13.94
C GLU A 306 3.34 4.30 -14.77
N ASP A 307 3.78 3.54 -15.76
CA ASP A 307 2.92 2.73 -16.60
C ASP A 307 2.75 1.33 -16.00
N GLN A 308 1.53 0.82 -15.99
CA GLN A 308 1.23 -0.53 -15.50
C GLN A 308 1.85 -1.65 -16.34
N ALA A 309 2.38 -1.35 -17.53
CA ALA A 309 3.16 -2.29 -18.33
C ALA A 309 4.57 -2.54 -17.77
N VAL A 310 5.10 -1.58 -16.99
CA VAL A 310 6.40 -1.72 -16.31
C VAL A 310 6.23 -2.64 -15.10
N ARG A 311 7.10 -3.64 -15.00
CA ARG A 311 7.07 -4.65 -13.95
C ARG A 311 8.37 -4.64 -13.15
N LEU A 312 8.26 -4.93 -11.87
CA LEU A 312 9.41 -5.23 -11.03
C LEU A 312 9.89 -6.63 -11.37
N VAL A 313 11.11 -6.74 -11.87
CA VAL A 313 11.76 -8.03 -12.13
C VAL A 313 12.51 -8.42 -10.86
N SER A 314 12.22 -9.61 -10.34
CA SER A 314 12.93 -10.21 -9.20
C SER A 314 14.21 -10.89 -9.67
#